data_e67df06a89ff96df1775b7c5cd4bc381
#
_entry.id   e67df06a89ff96df1775b7c5cd4bc381
#
_cell.length_a   1.000
_cell.length_b   1.000
_cell.length_c   1.000
_cell.angle_alpha   90.00
_cell.angle_beta   90.00
_cell.angle_gamma   90.00
#
_symmetry.space_group_name_H-M   'P 1'
#
loop_
_entity.id
_entity.type
_entity.pdbx_description
1 polymer ?
#
loop_
_entity_poly.entity_id
_entity_poly.type
_entity_poly.pdbx_seq_one_letter_code
_entity_poly.pdbx_strand_id
1 'polypeptide(L)'
;MQELFTSEQFTGKQFLRVKIERRITILCEEHFHIGPQVHKMDRSISKLLEARVKAEGLDEVTLMHGWILRYLYEHHDAEIYQKDIEKYFGICRSGVTNIIQALEKKGLVCRASVASDARLKKVMLTEAGRESHEKLGEIFK
;
A
#
# COMPACT_ATOMS: atom_id res chain seq x y z
N MET A 1 -28.27 32.93 -22.01
CA MET A 1 -28.53 32.35 -23.35
C MET A 1 -28.11 30.90 -23.29
N GLN A 2 -29.10 30.00 -23.05
CA GLN A 2 -28.90 28.55 -23.08
C GLN A 2 -29.06 28.12 -24.54
N GLU A 3 -27.94 27.82 -25.19
CA GLU A 3 -27.99 27.16 -26.50
C GLU A 3 -28.44 25.71 -26.29
N LEU A 4 -29.63 25.43 -26.80
CA LEU A 4 -30.21 24.07 -26.93
C LEU A 4 -29.36 23.29 -27.94
N PHE A 5 -28.44 22.47 -27.45
CA PHE A 5 -27.75 21.47 -28.24
C PHE A 5 -28.74 20.37 -28.59
N THR A 6 -29.27 20.39 -29.81
CA THR A 6 -30.14 19.35 -30.35
C THR A 6 -29.33 18.06 -30.62
N SER A 7 -29.92 16.93 -30.24
CA SER A 7 -29.34 15.58 -30.26
C SER A 7 -28.99 14.99 -31.63
N GLU A 8 -29.14 15.75 -32.71
CA GLU A 8 -29.03 15.21 -34.09
C GLU A 8 -27.65 15.35 -34.75
N GLN A 9 -26.66 15.98 -34.11
CA GLN A 9 -25.36 16.28 -34.74
C GLN A 9 -24.20 15.39 -34.33
N PHE A 10 -24.40 14.40 -33.42
CA PHE A 10 -23.29 13.56 -32.98
C PHE A 10 -23.48 12.09 -33.38
N THR A 11 -22.46 11.48 -33.97
CA THR A 11 -22.41 10.01 -34.15
C THR A 11 -22.46 9.33 -32.78
N GLY A 12 -23.09 8.14 -32.69
CA GLY A 12 -23.29 7.44 -31.42
C GLY A 12 -22.04 7.28 -30.53
N LYS A 13 -20.84 7.21 -31.15
CA LYS A 13 -19.56 7.19 -30.42
C LYS A 13 -19.21 8.53 -29.75
N GLN A 14 -19.50 9.64 -30.41
CA GLN A 14 -19.25 10.98 -29.86
C GLN A 14 -20.25 11.31 -28.73
N PHE A 15 -21.50 10.90 -28.89
CA PHE A 15 -22.52 11.07 -27.86
C PHE A 15 -22.20 10.27 -26.58
N LEU A 16 -21.70 9.04 -26.76
CA LEU A 16 -21.26 8.22 -25.63
C LEU A 16 -20.03 8.82 -24.91
N ARG A 17 -19.09 9.37 -25.67
CA ARG A 17 -17.90 10.02 -25.11
C ARG A 17 -18.24 11.27 -24.30
N VAL A 18 -19.10 12.15 -24.81
CA VAL A 18 -19.57 13.34 -24.08
C VAL A 18 -20.36 12.95 -22.83
N LYS A 19 -21.18 11.88 -22.90
CA LYS A 19 -21.93 11.39 -21.74
C LYS A 19 -21.04 10.78 -20.66
N ILE A 20 -19.95 10.10 -21.06
CA ILE A 20 -18.93 9.57 -20.15
C ILE A 20 -18.13 10.71 -19.53
N GLU A 21 -17.67 11.68 -20.32
CA GLU A 21 -16.92 12.84 -19.83
C GLU A 21 -17.74 13.68 -18.84
N ARG A 22 -19.03 13.93 -19.14
CA ARG A 22 -19.94 14.62 -18.18
C ARG A 22 -20.15 13.83 -16.90
N ARG A 23 -20.31 12.48 -16.97
CA ARG A 23 -20.43 11.65 -15.79
C ARG A 23 -19.15 11.63 -14.94
N ILE A 24 -17.97 11.61 -15.60
CA ILE A 24 -16.68 11.70 -14.90
C ILE A 24 -16.53 13.08 -14.25
N THR A 25 -16.91 14.15 -14.93
CA THR A 25 -16.86 15.52 -14.38
C THR A 25 -17.80 15.67 -13.17
N ILE A 26 -19.03 15.19 -13.25
CA ILE A 26 -19.99 15.21 -12.11
C ILE A 26 -19.46 14.37 -10.95
N LEU A 27 -18.93 13.16 -11.23
CA LEU A 27 -18.31 12.32 -10.21
C LEU A 27 -17.06 12.97 -9.57
N CYS A 28 -16.29 13.72 -10.35
CA CYS A 28 -15.17 14.48 -9.83
C CYS A 28 -15.61 15.67 -8.97
N GLU A 29 -16.67 16.39 -9.37
CA GLU A 29 -17.18 17.54 -8.60
C GLU A 29 -17.83 17.12 -7.28
N GLU A 30 -18.66 16.08 -7.28
CA GLU A 30 -19.35 15.60 -6.07
C GLU A 30 -18.45 14.79 -5.11
N HIS A 31 -17.44 14.07 -5.63
CA HIS A 31 -16.58 13.17 -4.83
C HIS A 31 -15.17 13.69 -4.60
N PHE A 32 -14.82 14.86 -5.13
CA PHE A 32 -13.47 15.44 -4.99
C PHE A 32 -13.06 15.65 -3.52
N HIS A 33 -14.01 15.83 -2.62
CA HIS A 33 -13.74 16.01 -1.20
C HIS A 33 -13.45 14.71 -0.43
N ILE A 34 -13.84 13.54 -0.95
CA ILE A 34 -13.65 12.26 -0.25
C ILE A 34 -12.18 11.85 -0.25
N GLY A 35 -11.51 11.93 -1.39
CA GLY A 35 -10.09 11.53 -1.50
C GLY A 35 -9.17 12.27 -0.53
N PRO A 36 -9.16 13.60 -0.49
CA PRO A 36 -8.40 14.38 0.49
C PRO A 36 -8.77 14.06 1.95
N GLN A 37 -10.04 13.80 2.25
CA GLN A 37 -10.48 13.44 3.60
C GLN A 37 -9.98 12.06 4.02
N VAL A 38 -10.09 11.05 3.13
CA VAL A 38 -9.54 9.71 3.38
C VAL A 38 -8.04 9.79 3.60
N HIS A 39 -7.31 10.55 2.77
CA HIS A 39 -5.87 10.75 2.94
C HIS A 39 -5.52 11.46 4.26
N LYS A 40 -6.33 12.44 4.68
CA LYS A 40 -6.15 13.12 5.97
C LYS A 40 -6.40 12.17 7.14
N MET A 41 -7.43 11.32 7.05
CA MET A 41 -7.71 10.28 8.06
C MET A 41 -6.57 9.27 8.14
N ASP A 42 -6.12 8.74 7.01
CA ASP A 42 -5.00 7.82 6.93
C ASP A 42 -3.74 8.39 7.62
N ARG A 43 -3.37 9.62 7.29
CA ARG A 43 -2.24 10.31 7.95
C ARG A 43 -2.43 10.52 9.46
N SER A 44 -3.67 10.79 9.90
CA SER A 44 -3.95 10.99 11.33
C SER A 44 -3.86 9.69 12.10
N ILE A 45 -4.41 8.61 11.53
CA ILE A 45 -4.33 7.26 12.10
C ILE A 45 -2.86 6.80 12.14
N SER A 46 -2.12 6.95 11.04
CA SER A 46 -0.71 6.59 10.97
C SER A 46 0.12 7.30 12.05
N LYS A 47 -0.06 8.61 12.22
CA LYS A 47 0.62 9.37 13.27
C LYS A 47 0.30 8.88 14.68
N LEU A 48 -0.97 8.57 14.95
CA LEU A 48 -1.40 8.06 16.26
C LEU A 48 -0.77 6.70 16.56
N LEU A 49 -0.77 5.81 15.58
CA LEU A 49 -0.19 4.47 15.69
C LEU A 49 1.34 4.53 15.83
N GLU A 50 2.01 5.37 15.05
CA GLU A 50 3.45 5.60 15.14
C GLU A 50 3.84 6.16 16.53
N ALA A 51 3.07 7.13 17.05
CA ALA A 51 3.30 7.67 18.39
C ALA A 51 3.18 6.60 19.47
N ARG A 52 2.22 5.67 19.35
CA ARG A 52 2.04 4.57 20.28
C ARG A 52 3.19 3.55 20.19
N VAL A 53 3.57 3.15 18.96
CA VAL A 53 4.71 2.26 18.73
C VAL A 53 6.00 2.84 19.29
N LYS A 54 6.20 4.15 19.11
CA LYS A 54 7.33 4.89 19.67
C LYS A 54 7.37 4.90 21.19
N ALA A 55 6.21 5.08 21.83
CA ALA A 55 6.11 5.06 23.28
C ALA A 55 6.52 3.71 23.89
N GLU A 56 6.39 2.62 23.13
CA GLU A 56 6.80 1.26 23.51
C GLU A 56 8.26 0.94 23.11
N GLY A 57 9.03 1.94 22.67
CA GLY A 57 10.45 1.78 22.34
C GLY A 57 10.72 1.10 20.99
N LEU A 58 9.72 1.02 20.11
CA LEU A 58 9.85 0.48 18.74
C LEU A 58 9.99 1.61 17.71
N ASP A 59 10.77 2.64 18.02
CA ASP A 59 10.91 3.89 17.27
C ASP A 59 11.28 3.72 15.79
N GLU A 60 11.83 2.58 15.46
CA GLU A 60 12.35 2.35 14.11
C GLU A 60 11.37 1.66 13.16
N VAL A 61 10.20 1.23 13.65
CA VAL A 61 9.24 0.47 12.85
C VAL A 61 8.07 1.36 12.44
N THR A 62 8.00 1.71 11.17
CA THR A 62 6.82 2.41 10.63
C THR A 62 5.64 1.45 10.51
N LEU A 63 4.44 1.99 10.38
CA LEU A 63 3.22 1.21 10.20
C LEU A 63 3.32 0.23 9.02
N MET A 64 3.89 0.70 7.90
CA MET A 64 4.11 -0.14 6.72
C MET A 64 5.10 -1.29 6.99
N HIS A 65 6.15 -1.04 7.78
CA HIS A 65 7.05 -2.10 8.23
C HIS A 65 6.29 -3.18 9.00
N GLY A 66 5.43 -2.78 9.95
CA GLY A 66 4.60 -3.69 10.73
C GLY A 66 3.67 -4.55 9.86
N TRP A 67 3.04 -3.96 8.85
CA TRP A 67 2.16 -4.71 7.93
C TRP A 67 2.92 -5.72 7.08
N ILE A 68 4.12 -5.39 6.63
CA ILE A 68 4.96 -6.32 5.87
C ILE A 68 5.47 -7.46 6.77
N LEU A 69 5.90 -7.15 8.01
CA LEU A 69 6.30 -8.18 8.97
C LEU A 69 5.12 -9.14 9.26
N ARG A 70 3.92 -8.61 9.47
CA ARG A 70 2.69 -9.39 9.63
C ARG A 70 2.41 -10.29 8.43
N TYR A 71 2.46 -9.74 7.22
CA TYR A 71 2.24 -10.50 5.99
C TYR A 71 3.23 -11.67 5.86
N LEU A 72 4.51 -11.44 6.14
CA LEU A 72 5.53 -12.48 6.12
C LEU A 72 5.33 -13.52 7.23
N TYR A 73 4.83 -13.09 8.39
CA TYR A 73 4.51 -13.99 9.50
C TYR A 73 3.32 -14.90 9.19
N GLU A 74 2.24 -14.34 8.66
CA GLU A 74 1.03 -15.08 8.28
C GLU A 74 1.27 -16.07 7.13
N HIS A 75 2.29 -15.82 6.29
CA HIS A 75 2.62 -16.65 5.13
C HIS A 75 4.00 -17.35 5.27
N HIS A 76 4.40 -17.65 6.49
CA HIS A 76 5.74 -18.22 6.77
C HIS A 76 5.97 -19.58 6.10
N ASP A 77 4.93 -20.35 5.79
CA ASP A 77 5.00 -21.64 5.09
C ASP A 77 5.15 -21.49 3.56
N ALA A 78 4.99 -20.28 3.03
CA ALA A 78 5.08 -20.01 1.61
C ALA A 78 6.40 -19.33 1.22
N GLU A 79 6.79 -19.50 -0.04
CA GLU A 79 7.90 -18.74 -0.61
C GLU A 79 7.41 -17.36 -1.05
N ILE A 80 7.71 -16.33 -0.26
CA ILE A 80 7.32 -14.95 -0.55
C ILE A 80 8.45 -14.23 -1.27
N TYR A 81 8.11 -13.64 -2.40
CA TYR A 81 8.99 -12.82 -3.21
C TYR A 81 8.62 -11.35 -3.12
N GLN A 82 9.57 -10.48 -3.45
CA GLN A 82 9.33 -9.04 -3.46
C GLN A 82 8.12 -8.63 -4.32
N LYS A 83 7.92 -9.30 -5.47
CA LYS A 83 6.77 -9.09 -6.37
C LYS A 83 5.42 -9.41 -5.73
N ASP A 84 5.38 -10.35 -4.78
CA ASP A 84 4.14 -10.74 -4.10
C ASP A 84 3.74 -9.64 -3.10
N ILE A 85 4.72 -9.05 -2.42
CA ILE A 85 4.53 -7.89 -1.55
C ILE A 85 4.07 -6.67 -2.38
N GLU A 86 4.68 -6.41 -3.55
CA GLU A 86 4.27 -5.36 -4.48
C GLU A 86 2.78 -5.50 -4.84
N LYS A 87 2.38 -6.71 -5.22
CA LYS A 87 1.01 -7.04 -5.63
C LYS A 87 0.01 -6.93 -4.46
N TYR A 88 0.38 -7.46 -3.30
CA TYR A 88 -0.51 -7.52 -2.14
C TYR A 88 -0.82 -6.12 -1.59
N PHE A 89 0.21 -5.28 -1.45
CA PHE A 89 0.07 -3.93 -0.89
C PHE A 89 -0.20 -2.83 -1.93
N GLY A 90 -0.17 -3.14 -3.23
CA GLY A 90 -0.34 -2.15 -4.28
C GLY A 90 0.78 -1.10 -4.32
N ILE A 91 1.99 -1.44 -3.85
CA ILE A 91 3.14 -0.55 -3.77
C ILE A 91 4.05 -0.78 -4.96
N CYS A 92 4.60 0.28 -5.54
CA CYS A 92 5.53 0.16 -6.64
C CYS A 92 6.84 -0.54 -6.22
N ARG A 93 7.50 -1.17 -7.18
CA ARG A 93 8.73 -1.95 -6.96
C ARG A 93 9.81 -1.20 -6.18
N SER A 94 10.05 0.07 -6.50
CA SER A 94 11.03 0.90 -5.79
C SER A 94 10.64 1.12 -4.33
N GLY A 95 9.35 1.33 -4.05
CA GLY A 95 8.82 1.48 -2.69
C GLY A 95 9.05 0.22 -1.87
N VAL A 96 8.67 -0.96 -2.39
CA VAL A 96 8.90 -2.24 -1.71
C VAL A 96 10.40 -2.49 -1.51
N THR A 97 11.24 -2.21 -2.53
CA THR A 97 12.69 -2.36 -2.41
C THR A 97 13.26 -1.53 -1.25
N ASN A 98 12.87 -0.26 -1.13
CA ASN A 98 13.33 0.62 -0.05
C ASN A 98 12.88 0.10 1.33
N ILE A 99 11.63 -0.35 1.45
CA ILE A 99 11.10 -0.87 2.71
C ILE A 99 11.83 -2.15 3.12
N ILE A 100 12.00 -3.10 2.20
CA ILE A 100 12.71 -4.36 2.48
C ILE A 100 14.17 -4.10 2.84
N GLN A 101 14.86 -3.17 2.16
CA GLN A 101 16.22 -2.77 2.53
C GLN A 101 16.29 -2.16 3.94
N ALA A 102 15.31 -1.33 4.32
CA ALA A 102 15.23 -0.78 5.67
C ALA A 102 15.03 -1.87 6.72
N LEU A 103 14.12 -2.82 6.48
CA LEU A 103 13.88 -3.96 7.36
C LEU A 103 15.08 -4.89 7.45
N GLU A 104 15.79 -5.12 6.34
CA GLU A 104 17.01 -5.93 6.29
C GLU A 104 18.15 -5.27 7.07
N LYS A 105 18.33 -3.93 6.92
CA LYS A 105 19.30 -3.16 7.70
C LYS A 105 19.05 -3.25 9.22
N LYS A 106 17.80 -3.40 9.61
CA LYS A 106 17.39 -3.60 11.03
C LYS A 106 17.46 -5.05 11.48
N GLY A 107 17.85 -5.96 10.59
CA GLY A 107 17.93 -7.39 10.88
C GLY A 107 16.57 -8.07 11.07
N LEU A 108 15.44 -7.44 10.67
CA LEU A 108 14.08 -7.98 10.85
C LEU A 108 13.66 -8.92 9.72
N VAL A 109 14.25 -8.76 8.54
CA VAL A 109 14.06 -9.65 7.39
C VAL A 109 15.41 -10.00 6.77
N CYS A 110 15.46 -11.08 6.01
CA CYS A 110 16.58 -11.44 5.16
C CYS A 110 16.09 -11.75 3.74
N ARG A 111 17.00 -11.54 2.77
CA ARG A 111 16.74 -11.91 1.37
C ARG A 111 17.65 -13.04 0.96
N ALA A 112 17.07 -14.07 0.36
CA ALA A 112 17.79 -15.18 -0.24
C ALA A 112 17.63 -15.18 -1.76
N SER A 113 18.70 -15.44 -2.48
CA SER A 113 18.62 -15.70 -3.92
C SER A 113 18.10 -17.10 -4.14
N VAL A 114 17.23 -17.26 -5.14
CA VAL A 114 16.71 -18.58 -5.51
C VAL A 114 17.69 -19.22 -6.50
N ALA A 115 18.04 -20.48 -6.25
CA ALA A 115 19.01 -21.21 -7.08
C ALA A 115 18.59 -21.32 -8.56
N SER A 116 17.27 -21.35 -8.83
CA SER A 116 16.71 -21.47 -10.17
C SER A 116 16.65 -20.13 -10.92
N ASP A 117 16.61 -18.98 -10.23
CA ASP A 117 16.57 -17.65 -10.83
C ASP A 117 17.16 -16.60 -9.87
N ALA A 118 18.36 -16.15 -10.16
CA ALA A 118 19.06 -15.13 -9.37
C ALA A 118 18.34 -13.77 -9.34
N ARG A 119 17.37 -13.54 -10.25
CA ARG A 119 16.57 -12.30 -10.29
C ARG A 119 15.45 -12.32 -9.24
N LEU A 120 15.04 -13.50 -8.79
CA LEU A 120 14.05 -13.65 -7.73
C LEU A 120 14.72 -13.56 -6.37
N LYS A 121 14.24 -12.66 -5.54
CA LYS A 121 14.66 -12.48 -4.16
C LYS A 121 13.54 -12.93 -3.23
N LYS A 122 13.72 -14.08 -2.60
CA LYS A 122 12.84 -14.55 -1.54
C LYS A 122 13.06 -13.69 -0.30
N VAL A 123 11.99 -13.26 0.32
CA VAL A 123 11.99 -12.45 1.55
C VAL A 123 11.51 -13.32 2.71
N MET A 124 12.26 -13.35 3.79
CA MET A 124 11.96 -14.17 4.96
C MET A 124 12.09 -13.34 6.23
N LEU A 125 11.25 -13.65 7.23
CA LEU A 125 11.44 -13.12 8.57
C LEU A 125 12.67 -13.74 9.24
N THR A 126 13.40 -12.91 9.98
CA THR A 126 14.36 -13.38 10.97
C THR A 126 13.65 -13.66 12.32
N GLU A 127 14.37 -14.23 13.28
CA GLU A 127 13.85 -14.37 14.64
C GLU A 127 13.50 -13.00 15.26
N ALA A 128 14.41 -12.03 15.12
CA ALA A 128 14.16 -10.66 15.56
C ALA A 128 12.92 -10.03 14.87
N GLY A 129 12.65 -10.39 13.60
CA GLY A 129 11.46 -9.96 12.89
C GLY A 129 10.18 -10.58 13.46
N ARG A 130 10.21 -11.84 13.90
CA ARG A 130 9.09 -12.52 14.58
C ARG A 130 8.78 -11.86 15.92
N GLU A 131 9.79 -11.66 16.76
CA GLU A 131 9.64 -10.97 18.04
C GLU A 131 9.09 -9.55 17.87
N SER A 132 9.59 -8.81 16.87
CA SER A 132 9.10 -7.46 16.57
C SER A 132 7.63 -7.48 16.15
N HIS A 133 7.21 -8.47 15.33
CA HIS A 133 5.81 -8.63 14.95
C HIS A 133 4.91 -8.93 16.16
N GLU A 134 5.33 -9.84 17.06
CA GLU A 134 4.58 -10.19 18.26
C GLU A 134 4.41 -8.99 19.18
N LYS A 135 5.48 -8.23 19.44
CA LYS A 135 5.41 -6.97 20.22
C LYS A 135 4.45 -5.95 19.60
N LEU A 136 4.49 -5.79 18.27
CA LEU A 136 3.53 -4.93 17.58
C LEU A 136 2.09 -5.42 17.75
N GLY A 137 1.87 -6.74 17.69
CA GLY A 137 0.57 -7.36 17.92
C GLY A 137 0.00 -7.06 19.30
N GLU A 138 0.82 -7.00 20.34
CA GLU A 138 0.39 -6.62 21.69
C GLU A 138 -0.03 -5.14 21.80
N ILE A 139 0.65 -4.25 21.07
CA ILE A 139 0.35 -2.81 21.07
C ILE A 139 -1.02 -2.51 20.43
N PHE A 140 -1.45 -3.37 19.49
CA PHE A 140 -2.68 -3.16 18.70
C PHE A 140 -3.88 -4.01 19.16
N LYS A 141 -3.73 -4.74 20.26
CA LYS A 141 -4.85 -5.39 20.96
C LYS A 141 -5.58 -4.40 21.85
#